data_98139b1302855116130500fb695ca82a
#
_entry.id   98139b1302855116130500fb695ca82a
#
_cell.length_a   1.000
_cell.length_b   1.000
_cell.length_c   1.000
_cell.angle_alpha   90.00
_cell.angle_beta   90.00
_cell.angle_gamma   90.00
#
_symmetry.space_group_name_H-M   'P 1'
#
loop_
_entity.id
_entity.type
_entity.pdbx_description
1 polymer ?
#
loop_
_entity_poly.entity_id
_entity_poly.type
_entity_poly.pdbx_seq_one_letter_code
_entity_poly.pdbx_strand_id
1 'polypeptide(L)'
;AQLDHQALHSQELLDPLRGYLAKAMADITPGDLQYCFFTNGGAEAVEMALKLARIATGGRWVISTVGAFHGKTMGAVSMGGKGTYRTPYLPMIQQVQHVEYGVAEDVEKAIRNLQAVGEKVAAVILEPIQGEAGIIVPPKGYLQRVREICDETGVALIFDEIQTGMGRTGTMWRCEAEGVTPDIMTYGKAFGG
;
A
#
# COMPACT_ATOMS: atom_id res chain seq x y z
N ALA A 1 16.01 24.82 -19.69
CA ALA A 1 15.10 23.96 -18.89
C ALA A 1 15.76 22.61 -18.63
N GLN A 2 15.18 21.75 -17.76
CA GLN A 2 15.76 20.43 -17.45
C GLN A 2 15.95 19.55 -18.70
N LEU A 3 15.04 19.64 -19.67
CA LEU A 3 15.14 18.92 -20.93
C LEU A 3 16.39 19.27 -21.75
N ASP A 4 16.95 20.46 -21.55
CA ASP A 4 18.18 20.88 -22.22
C ASP A 4 19.44 20.20 -21.64
N HIS A 5 19.31 19.70 -20.39
CA HIS A 5 20.39 19.04 -19.68
C HIS A 5 20.28 17.51 -19.71
N GLN A 6 19.05 17.01 -19.78
CA GLN A 6 18.76 15.58 -19.73
C GLN A 6 17.50 15.25 -20.53
N ALA A 7 17.68 14.90 -21.79
CA ALA A 7 16.59 14.55 -22.70
C ALA A 7 16.08 13.11 -22.52
N LEU A 8 16.91 12.22 -21.97
CA LEU A 8 16.59 10.81 -21.73
C LEU A 8 16.69 10.50 -20.24
N HIS A 9 15.62 9.91 -19.69
CA HIS A 9 15.57 9.42 -18.33
C HIS A 9 15.38 7.89 -18.33
N SER A 10 16.20 7.18 -17.56
CA SER A 10 16.13 5.73 -17.35
C SER A 10 16.38 5.42 -15.88
N GLN A 11 15.70 4.40 -15.34
CA GLN A 11 15.96 3.92 -13.99
C GLN A 11 17.35 3.27 -13.83
N GLU A 12 17.96 2.87 -14.95
CA GLU A 12 19.29 2.27 -14.99
C GLU A 12 20.41 3.32 -14.91
N LEU A 13 20.10 4.58 -15.16
CA LEU A 13 21.06 5.68 -15.12
C LEU A 13 20.93 6.48 -13.82
N LEU A 14 22.07 6.97 -13.33
CA LEU A 14 22.10 7.89 -12.19
C LEU A 14 21.47 9.23 -12.60
N ASP A 15 20.42 9.61 -11.88
CA ASP A 15 19.73 10.89 -12.03
C ASP A 15 19.81 11.65 -10.70
N PRO A 16 20.55 12.78 -10.66
CA PRO A 16 20.69 13.57 -9.44
C PRO A 16 19.36 14.07 -8.90
N LEU A 17 18.42 14.50 -9.76
CA LEU A 17 17.12 15.02 -9.32
C LEU A 17 16.27 13.92 -8.69
N ARG A 18 16.29 12.72 -9.27
CA ARG A 18 15.62 11.55 -8.66
C ARG A 18 16.25 11.19 -7.32
N GLY A 19 17.57 11.26 -7.22
CA GLY A 19 18.29 11.03 -5.95
C GLY A 19 17.91 12.05 -4.88
N TYR A 20 17.87 13.35 -5.23
CA TYR A 20 17.43 14.41 -4.32
C TYR A 20 15.96 14.22 -3.89
N LEU A 21 15.09 13.86 -4.84
CA LEU A 21 13.69 13.60 -4.55
C LEU A 21 13.54 12.39 -3.61
N ALA A 22 14.27 11.30 -3.87
CA ALA A 22 14.26 10.12 -2.99
C ALA A 22 14.69 10.47 -1.56
N LYS A 23 15.76 11.28 -1.43
CA LYS A 23 16.20 11.76 -0.13
C LYS A 23 15.14 12.63 0.55
N ALA A 24 14.55 13.59 -0.17
CA ALA A 24 13.50 14.45 0.38
C ALA A 24 12.29 13.64 0.84
N MET A 25 11.93 12.59 0.10
CA MET A 25 10.84 11.69 0.51
C MET A 25 11.21 10.88 1.75
N ALA A 26 12.43 10.34 1.83
CA ALA A 26 12.90 9.64 3.01
C ALA A 26 12.92 10.54 4.27
N ASP A 27 13.24 11.82 4.09
CA ASP A 27 13.28 12.80 5.19
C ASP A 27 11.88 13.14 5.76
N ILE A 28 10.81 12.94 4.98
CA ILE A 28 9.41 13.26 5.37
C ILE A 28 8.51 12.03 5.57
N THR A 29 9.00 10.83 5.29
CA THR A 29 8.23 9.60 5.56
C THR A 29 8.44 9.12 6.99
N PRO A 30 7.44 8.46 7.61
CA PRO A 30 7.53 8.05 9.01
C PRO A 30 8.50 6.88 9.21
N GLY A 31 9.06 6.79 10.41
CA GLY A 31 9.92 5.69 10.84
C GLY A 31 11.22 5.59 10.03
N ASP A 32 11.53 4.40 9.56
CA ASP A 32 12.74 4.05 8.81
C ASP A 32 12.50 3.79 7.32
N LEU A 33 11.43 4.33 6.75
CA LEU A 33 11.12 4.25 5.32
C LEU A 33 12.11 5.12 4.51
N GLN A 34 13.28 4.56 4.18
CA GLN A 34 14.40 5.29 3.57
C GLN A 34 14.58 5.04 2.08
N TYR A 35 13.88 4.06 1.51
CA TYR A 35 14.04 3.67 0.11
C TYR A 35 12.83 4.05 -0.71
N CYS A 36 13.05 4.70 -1.86
CA CYS A 36 12.02 5.11 -2.79
C CYS A 36 12.11 4.35 -4.10
N PHE A 37 10.97 3.91 -4.60
CA PHE A 37 10.82 3.37 -5.94
C PHE A 37 9.79 4.21 -6.70
N PHE A 38 10.23 4.91 -7.76
CA PHE A 38 9.38 5.78 -8.54
C PHE A 38 8.69 5.03 -9.68
N THR A 39 7.39 5.28 -9.84
CA THR A 39 6.53 4.72 -10.89
C THR A 39 5.76 5.84 -11.58
N ASN A 40 5.01 5.51 -12.65
CA ASN A 40 4.24 6.52 -13.39
C ASN A 40 2.86 6.81 -12.75
N GLY A 41 2.42 6.01 -11.80
CA GLY A 41 1.13 6.23 -11.17
C GLY A 41 0.85 5.31 -9.98
N GLY A 42 -0.22 5.64 -9.22
CA GLY A 42 -0.56 4.94 -7.99
C GLY A 42 -0.81 3.44 -8.15
N ALA A 43 -1.47 3.02 -9.24
CA ALA A 43 -1.69 1.59 -9.49
C ALA A 43 -0.37 0.83 -9.68
N GLU A 44 0.60 1.43 -10.38
CA GLU A 44 1.94 0.84 -10.53
C GLU A 44 2.71 0.82 -9.21
N ALA A 45 2.55 1.85 -8.37
CA ALA A 45 3.13 1.86 -7.02
C ALA A 45 2.59 0.70 -6.18
N VAL A 46 1.28 0.44 -6.24
CA VAL A 46 0.66 -0.73 -5.57
C VAL A 46 1.20 -2.04 -6.14
N GLU A 47 1.32 -2.18 -7.46
CA GLU A 47 1.91 -3.38 -8.08
C GLU A 47 3.33 -3.64 -7.57
N MET A 48 4.14 -2.59 -7.43
CA MET A 48 5.50 -2.73 -6.91
C MET A 48 5.50 -3.07 -5.41
N ALA A 49 4.66 -2.44 -4.61
CA ALA A 49 4.52 -2.76 -3.19
C ALA A 49 4.17 -4.24 -2.96
N LEU A 50 3.25 -4.79 -3.75
CA LEU A 50 2.88 -6.21 -3.69
C LEU A 50 4.05 -7.13 -4.05
N LYS A 51 4.83 -6.78 -5.08
CA LYS A 51 6.01 -7.55 -5.49
C LYS A 51 7.09 -7.51 -4.41
N LEU A 52 7.38 -6.33 -3.86
CA LEU A 52 8.35 -6.16 -2.77
C LEU A 52 7.96 -6.96 -1.53
N ALA A 53 6.70 -6.89 -1.11
CA ALA A 53 6.21 -7.66 0.02
C ALA A 53 6.35 -9.17 -0.20
N ARG A 54 6.02 -9.67 -1.41
CA ARG A 54 6.18 -11.09 -1.75
C ARG A 54 7.65 -11.53 -1.73
N ILE A 55 8.56 -10.71 -2.23
CA ILE A 55 10.00 -11.01 -2.23
C ILE A 55 10.54 -11.01 -0.79
N ALA A 56 10.20 -9.98 -0.02
CA ALA A 56 10.70 -9.82 1.34
C ALA A 56 10.21 -10.92 2.29
N THR A 57 8.94 -11.29 2.21
CA THR A 57 8.34 -12.28 3.12
C THR A 57 8.39 -13.70 2.58
N GLY A 58 8.53 -13.89 1.27
CA GLY A 58 8.35 -15.19 0.59
C GLY A 58 6.88 -15.68 0.62
N GLY A 59 5.94 -14.83 1.01
CA GLY A 59 4.51 -15.13 1.03
C GLY A 59 3.85 -14.98 -0.33
N ARG A 60 2.67 -15.58 -0.49
CA ARG A 60 1.86 -15.51 -1.73
C ARG A 60 0.51 -14.83 -1.52
N TRP A 61 -0.08 -15.00 -0.36
CA TRP A 61 -1.38 -14.44 -0.04
C TRP A 61 -1.28 -12.97 0.37
N VAL A 62 -2.28 -12.19 -0.03
CA VAL A 62 -2.44 -10.80 0.40
C VAL A 62 -3.83 -10.65 1.01
N ILE A 63 -3.89 -10.03 2.17
CA ILE A 63 -5.15 -9.63 2.80
C ILE A 63 -5.45 -8.20 2.37
N SER A 64 -6.64 -7.97 1.86
CA SER A 64 -7.18 -6.66 1.53
C SER A 64 -8.55 -6.49 2.18
N THR A 65 -9.24 -5.38 1.94
CA THR A 65 -10.51 -5.11 2.61
C THR A 65 -11.67 -4.93 1.63
N VAL A 66 -12.87 -5.24 2.09
CA VAL A 66 -14.11 -4.87 1.39
C VAL A 66 -14.14 -3.36 1.23
N GLY A 67 -14.59 -2.88 0.08
CA GLY A 67 -14.63 -1.46 -0.25
C GLY A 67 -13.31 -0.86 -0.74
N ALA A 68 -12.17 -1.54 -0.58
CA ALA A 68 -10.85 -1.02 -0.96
C ALA A 68 -10.74 -0.63 -2.43
N PHE A 69 -9.94 0.41 -2.70
CA PHE A 69 -9.55 0.81 -4.05
C PHE A 69 -8.06 1.09 -4.12
N HIS A 70 -7.34 0.29 -4.91
CA HIS A 70 -5.88 0.37 -5.04
C HIS A 70 -5.40 0.65 -6.46
N GLY A 71 -6.33 0.85 -7.40
CA GLY A 71 -6.03 1.09 -8.81
C GLY A 71 -6.73 0.11 -9.75
N LYS A 72 -6.39 0.18 -11.04
CA LYS A 72 -7.08 -0.56 -12.12
C LYS A 72 -6.15 -1.45 -12.97
N THR A 73 -4.88 -1.57 -12.66
CA THR A 73 -4.01 -2.64 -13.20
C THR A 73 -4.44 -3.98 -12.61
N MET A 74 -4.09 -5.10 -13.23
CA MET A 74 -4.62 -6.41 -12.81
C MET A 74 -4.30 -6.75 -11.35
N GLY A 75 -3.09 -6.48 -10.86
CA GLY A 75 -2.75 -6.69 -9.46
C GLY A 75 -3.50 -5.73 -8.54
N ALA A 76 -3.51 -4.44 -8.87
CA ALA A 76 -4.19 -3.44 -8.05
C ALA A 76 -5.71 -3.67 -7.99
N VAL A 77 -6.37 -4.00 -9.12
CA VAL A 77 -7.82 -4.29 -9.12
C VAL A 77 -8.14 -5.60 -8.41
N SER A 78 -7.21 -6.55 -8.38
CA SER A 78 -7.38 -7.79 -7.62
C SER A 78 -7.40 -7.55 -6.10
N MET A 79 -6.66 -6.55 -5.62
CA MET A 79 -6.73 -6.08 -4.23
C MET A 79 -8.00 -5.28 -3.96
N GLY A 80 -8.63 -4.68 -4.97
CA GLY A 80 -9.85 -3.89 -4.83
C GLY A 80 -11.00 -4.68 -4.22
N GLY A 81 -11.78 -4.05 -3.34
CA GLY A 81 -12.88 -4.66 -2.60
C GLY A 81 -14.28 -4.34 -3.13
N LYS A 82 -14.40 -3.74 -4.31
CA LYS A 82 -15.71 -3.42 -4.94
C LYS A 82 -15.99 -4.30 -6.15
N GLY A 83 -17.10 -5.03 -6.12
CA GLY A 83 -17.53 -5.91 -7.21
C GLY A 83 -17.65 -5.19 -8.56
N THR A 84 -18.17 -3.97 -8.57
CA THR A 84 -18.33 -3.14 -9.80
C THR A 84 -17.02 -2.89 -10.53
N TYR A 85 -15.89 -2.85 -9.85
CA TYR A 85 -14.58 -2.67 -10.47
C TYR A 85 -13.92 -3.99 -10.87
N ARG A 86 -14.34 -5.11 -10.28
CA ARG A 86 -13.71 -6.43 -10.45
C ARG A 86 -14.43 -7.30 -11.48
N THR A 87 -15.76 -7.34 -11.42
CA THR A 87 -16.58 -8.27 -12.22
C THR A 87 -16.27 -8.24 -13.72
N PRO A 88 -16.03 -7.08 -14.37
CA PRO A 88 -15.72 -7.04 -15.80
C PRO A 88 -14.40 -7.70 -16.20
N TYR A 89 -13.49 -7.94 -15.22
CA TYR A 89 -12.12 -8.39 -15.48
C TYR A 89 -11.79 -9.76 -14.88
N LEU A 90 -12.80 -10.50 -14.46
CA LEU A 90 -12.59 -11.86 -13.95
C LEU A 90 -11.99 -12.80 -15.03
N PRO A 91 -11.09 -13.74 -14.65
CA PRO A 91 -10.64 -14.03 -13.30
C PRO A 91 -9.58 -13.05 -12.79
N MET A 92 -9.63 -12.74 -11.50
CA MET A 92 -8.63 -11.92 -10.81
C MET A 92 -7.35 -12.71 -10.53
N ILE A 93 -6.27 -11.99 -10.15
CA ILE A 93 -5.10 -12.63 -9.54
C ILE A 93 -5.56 -13.34 -8.27
N GLN A 94 -5.19 -14.61 -8.17
CA GLN A 94 -5.54 -15.44 -7.03
C GLN A 94 -4.67 -15.13 -5.80
N GLN A 95 -4.96 -15.77 -4.67
CA GLN A 95 -4.31 -15.57 -3.38
C GLN A 95 -4.54 -14.17 -2.81
N VAL A 96 -5.76 -13.68 -2.95
CA VAL A 96 -6.24 -12.45 -2.30
C VAL A 96 -7.46 -12.79 -1.46
N GLN A 97 -7.42 -12.45 -0.19
CA GLN A 97 -8.57 -12.57 0.71
C GLN A 97 -9.02 -11.18 1.15
N HIS A 98 -10.33 -10.91 1.01
CA HIS A 98 -10.93 -9.67 1.48
C HIS A 98 -11.60 -9.90 2.82
N VAL A 99 -11.35 -8.97 3.75
CA VAL A 99 -11.93 -8.96 5.09
C VAL A 99 -12.70 -7.66 5.32
N GLU A 100 -13.48 -7.57 6.38
CA GLU A 100 -14.21 -6.34 6.70
C GLU A 100 -13.24 -5.21 7.09
N TYR A 101 -13.46 -4.01 6.54
CA TYR A 101 -12.66 -2.84 6.87
C TYR A 101 -13.04 -2.30 8.25
N GLY A 102 -12.05 -2.01 9.08
CA GLY A 102 -12.26 -1.52 10.43
C GLY A 102 -12.38 -2.61 11.50
N VAL A 103 -12.30 -3.90 11.12
CA VAL A 103 -12.35 -5.05 12.01
C VAL A 103 -11.00 -5.76 12.02
N ALA A 104 -10.14 -5.45 12.99
CA ALA A 104 -8.78 -5.99 13.05
C ALA A 104 -8.77 -7.52 13.31
N GLU A 105 -9.75 -8.01 14.04
CA GLU A 105 -9.93 -9.44 14.33
C GLU A 105 -10.15 -10.26 13.06
N ASP A 106 -10.80 -9.70 12.04
CA ASP A 106 -10.99 -10.38 10.76
C ASP A 106 -9.66 -10.50 10.00
N VAL A 107 -8.79 -9.48 10.10
CA VAL A 107 -7.42 -9.52 9.54
C VAL A 107 -6.64 -10.64 10.24
N GLU A 108 -6.63 -10.66 11.57
CA GLU A 108 -5.92 -11.68 12.36
C GLU A 108 -6.40 -13.09 12.02
N LYS A 109 -7.71 -13.29 12.00
CA LYS A 109 -8.33 -14.58 11.68
C LYS A 109 -7.96 -15.06 10.26
N ALA A 110 -7.99 -14.16 9.27
CA ALA A 110 -7.63 -14.50 7.91
C ALA A 110 -6.17 -14.95 7.82
N ILE A 111 -5.23 -14.24 8.44
CA ILE A 111 -3.82 -14.59 8.47
C ILE A 111 -3.61 -15.94 9.14
N ARG A 112 -4.14 -16.12 10.37
CA ARG A 112 -3.94 -17.35 11.14
C ARG A 112 -4.55 -18.58 10.46
N ASN A 113 -5.71 -18.43 9.81
CA ASN A 113 -6.34 -19.53 9.07
C ASN A 113 -5.48 -19.99 7.89
N LEU A 114 -4.91 -19.05 7.12
CA LEU A 114 -4.01 -19.36 6.01
C LEU A 114 -2.73 -20.04 6.51
N GLN A 115 -2.13 -19.50 7.56
CA GLN A 115 -0.92 -20.08 8.17
C GLN A 115 -1.17 -21.48 8.74
N ALA A 116 -2.34 -21.74 9.32
CA ALA A 116 -2.71 -23.03 9.87
C ALA A 116 -2.80 -24.15 8.81
N VAL A 117 -3.07 -23.80 7.54
CA VAL A 117 -3.10 -24.74 6.43
C VAL A 117 -1.79 -24.75 5.60
N GLY A 118 -0.74 -24.11 6.13
CA GLY A 118 0.60 -24.07 5.49
C GLY A 118 0.76 -23.00 4.40
N GLU A 119 -0.21 -22.11 4.24
CA GLU A 119 -0.10 -20.98 3.33
C GLU A 119 0.65 -19.81 3.98
N LYS A 120 1.40 -19.06 3.18
CA LYS A 120 2.19 -17.93 3.66
C LYS A 120 1.61 -16.62 3.15
N VAL A 121 1.26 -15.75 4.10
CA VAL A 121 0.75 -14.39 3.81
C VAL A 121 1.93 -13.45 3.59
N ALA A 122 1.92 -12.72 2.48
CA ALA A 122 2.94 -11.74 2.14
C ALA A 122 2.65 -10.39 2.82
N ALA A 123 1.42 -9.93 2.71
CA ALA A 123 1.07 -8.59 3.18
C ALA A 123 -0.39 -8.45 3.56
N VAL A 124 -0.65 -7.46 4.40
CA VAL A 124 -1.94 -6.78 4.53
C VAL A 124 -1.81 -5.44 3.82
N ILE A 125 -2.75 -5.11 2.91
CA ILE A 125 -2.81 -3.81 2.24
C ILE A 125 -4.07 -3.05 2.67
N LEU A 126 -3.91 -1.81 3.13
CA LEU A 126 -5.00 -0.96 3.62
C LEU A 126 -4.85 0.47 3.12
N GLU A 127 -5.99 1.12 2.86
CA GLU A 127 -6.07 2.58 2.88
C GLU A 127 -6.23 3.03 4.34
N PRO A 128 -5.44 3.98 4.88
CA PRO A 128 -5.65 4.49 6.24
C PRO A 128 -7.03 5.14 6.47
N ILE A 129 -7.61 5.70 5.39
CA ILE A 129 -9.02 6.07 5.26
C ILE A 129 -9.46 5.61 3.87
N GLN A 130 -10.51 4.80 3.75
CA GLN A 130 -11.01 4.41 2.44
C GLN A 130 -11.64 5.61 1.72
N GLY A 131 -11.14 5.90 0.51
CA GLY A 131 -11.62 7.01 -0.28
C GLY A 131 -12.82 6.65 -1.16
N GLU A 132 -12.62 5.76 -2.11
CA GLU A 132 -13.61 5.36 -3.13
C GLU A 132 -14.81 4.59 -2.55
N ALA A 133 -14.69 4.06 -1.34
CA ALA A 133 -15.79 3.43 -0.63
C ALA A 133 -16.83 4.45 -0.11
N GLY A 134 -16.47 5.73 0.01
CA GLY A 134 -17.33 6.80 0.51
C GLY A 134 -16.75 7.58 1.69
N ILE A 135 -15.43 7.72 1.76
CA ILE A 135 -14.67 8.37 2.85
C ILE A 135 -14.95 7.67 4.19
N ILE A 136 -14.51 6.45 4.30
CA ILE A 136 -14.72 5.65 5.52
C ILE A 136 -13.49 5.77 6.42
N VAL A 137 -13.67 6.42 7.56
CA VAL A 137 -12.65 6.51 8.62
C VAL A 137 -12.78 5.27 9.50
N PRO A 138 -11.70 4.52 9.72
CA PRO A 138 -11.79 3.33 10.56
C PRO A 138 -11.98 3.67 12.04
N PRO A 139 -12.46 2.73 12.87
CA PRO A 139 -12.50 2.90 14.31
C PRO A 139 -11.12 3.23 14.89
N LYS A 140 -11.12 4.02 15.96
CA LYS A 140 -9.87 4.35 16.68
C LYS A 140 -9.17 3.07 17.16
N GLY A 141 -7.86 2.99 16.94
CA GLY A 141 -7.05 1.84 17.33
C GLY A 141 -6.99 0.72 16.29
N TYR A 142 -7.78 0.81 15.20
CA TYR A 142 -7.79 -0.22 14.16
C TYR A 142 -6.42 -0.38 13.48
N LEU A 143 -5.82 0.72 13.01
CA LEU A 143 -4.53 0.67 12.31
C LEU A 143 -3.41 0.20 13.23
N GLN A 144 -3.42 0.62 14.49
CA GLN A 144 -2.47 0.17 15.52
C GLN A 144 -2.59 -1.35 15.73
N ARG A 145 -3.83 -1.86 15.90
CA ARG A 145 -4.03 -3.29 16.09
C ARG A 145 -3.62 -4.11 14.87
N VAL A 146 -3.90 -3.64 13.66
CA VAL A 146 -3.42 -4.29 12.42
C VAL A 146 -1.89 -4.32 12.36
N ARG A 147 -1.20 -3.23 12.78
CA ARG A 147 0.27 -3.23 12.84
C ARG A 147 0.78 -4.31 13.81
N GLU A 148 0.24 -4.36 15.02
CA GLU A 148 0.57 -5.40 15.99
C GLU A 148 0.38 -6.82 15.44
N ILE A 149 -0.76 -7.08 14.79
CA ILE A 149 -1.04 -8.38 14.17
C ILE A 149 0.00 -8.72 13.09
N CYS A 150 0.37 -7.75 12.26
CA CYS A 150 1.40 -7.94 11.24
C CYS A 150 2.77 -8.26 11.86
N ASP A 151 3.14 -7.57 12.93
CA ASP A 151 4.38 -7.82 13.67
C ASP A 151 4.40 -9.22 14.31
N GLU A 152 3.31 -9.61 14.98
CA GLU A 152 3.15 -10.92 15.62
C GLU A 152 3.20 -12.08 14.62
N THR A 153 2.75 -11.86 13.39
CA THR A 153 2.57 -12.91 12.37
C THR A 153 3.66 -12.92 11.30
N GLY A 154 4.56 -11.92 11.30
CA GLY A 154 5.63 -11.76 10.30
C GLY A 154 5.09 -11.40 8.90
N VAL A 155 3.97 -10.69 8.84
CA VAL A 155 3.31 -10.25 7.61
C VAL A 155 3.62 -8.77 7.37
N ALA A 156 3.96 -8.38 6.14
CA ALA A 156 4.21 -6.98 5.84
C ALA A 156 2.92 -6.14 5.85
N LEU A 157 2.97 -4.94 6.42
CA LEU A 157 1.89 -3.96 6.36
C LEU A 157 2.16 -2.95 5.24
N ILE A 158 1.23 -2.83 4.29
CA ILE A 158 1.26 -1.84 3.22
C ILE A 158 0.17 -0.81 3.47
N PHE A 159 0.53 0.46 3.61
CA PHE A 159 -0.43 1.54 3.59
C PHE A 159 -0.49 2.21 2.22
N ASP A 160 -1.70 2.25 1.67
CA ASP A 160 -2.01 3.00 0.47
C ASP A 160 -2.40 4.44 0.84
N GLU A 161 -1.41 5.30 0.86
CA GLU A 161 -1.54 6.74 1.14
C GLU A 161 -1.73 7.58 -0.14
N ILE A 162 -2.04 6.95 -1.27
CA ILE A 162 -2.21 7.64 -2.56
C ILE A 162 -3.25 8.75 -2.47
N GLN A 163 -4.30 8.55 -1.68
CA GLN A 163 -5.35 9.56 -1.48
C GLN A 163 -5.21 10.32 -0.17
N THR A 164 -4.74 9.68 0.89
CA THR A 164 -4.70 10.23 2.24
C THR A 164 -3.42 11.01 2.55
N GLY A 165 -2.34 10.73 1.82
CA GLY A 165 -1.04 11.37 2.03
C GLY A 165 -0.93 12.80 1.50
N MET A 166 0.26 13.34 1.61
CA MET A 166 0.64 14.68 1.12
C MET A 166 -0.22 15.81 1.70
N GLY A 167 -0.52 15.74 3.00
CA GLY A 167 -1.25 16.79 3.72
C GLY A 167 -2.78 16.71 3.62
N ARG A 168 -3.34 15.75 2.86
CA ARG A 168 -4.78 15.66 2.59
C ARG A 168 -5.65 15.60 3.85
N THR A 169 -5.15 14.93 4.90
CA THR A 169 -5.89 14.67 6.15
C THR A 169 -5.42 15.52 7.33
N GLY A 170 -4.55 16.52 7.08
CA GLY A 170 -4.05 17.43 8.09
C GLY A 170 -2.65 17.09 8.63
N THR A 171 -2.14 15.89 8.39
CA THR A 171 -0.75 15.49 8.60
C THR A 171 -0.11 15.19 7.25
N MET A 172 1.23 15.14 7.15
CA MET A 172 1.89 14.79 5.90
C MET A 172 1.41 13.42 5.41
N TRP A 173 1.38 12.45 6.30
CA TRP A 173 0.84 11.12 6.07
C TRP A 173 -0.26 10.81 7.08
N ARG A 174 -1.33 10.14 6.65
CA ARG A 174 -2.44 9.83 7.58
C ARG A 174 -1.99 8.87 8.69
N CYS A 175 -1.09 7.95 8.37
CA CYS A 175 -0.54 7.00 9.34
C CYS A 175 0.18 7.68 10.52
N GLU A 176 0.76 8.88 10.32
CA GLU A 176 1.38 9.65 11.42
C GLU A 176 0.37 10.06 12.49
N ALA A 177 -0.83 10.47 12.07
CA ALA A 177 -1.88 10.85 13.02
C ALA A 177 -2.35 9.66 13.88
N GLU A 178 -2.12 8.44 13.42
CA GLU A 178 -2.42 7.20 14.15
C GLU A 178 -1.20 6.63 14.89
N GLY A 179 -0.02 7.23 14.73
CA GLY A 179 1.23 6.74 15.31
C GLY A 179 1.66 5.37 14.79
N VAL A 180 1.36 5.05 13.55
CA VAL A 180 1.65 3.75 12.94
C VAL A 180 2.59 3.91 11.76
N THR A 181 3.65 3.11 11.70
CA THR A 181 4.56 3.03 10.57
C THR A 181 4.34 1.72 9.81
N PRO A 182 4.02 1.77 8.50
CA PRO A 182 3.95 0.56 7.68
C PRO A 182 5.33 0.09 7.24
N ASP A 183 5.44 -1.15 6.76
CA ASP A 183 6.66 -1.67 6.12
C ASP A 183 6.84 -1.09 4.71
N ILE A 184 5.73 -0.83 4.01
CA ILE A 184 5.71 -0.24 2.68
C ILE A 184 4.59 0.80 2.62
N MET A 185 4.87 1.95 2.02
CA MET A 185 3.88 2.98 1.80
C MET A 185 3.81 3.37 0.32
N THR A 186 2.61 3.41 -0.25
CA THR A 186 2.40 3.92 -1.61
C THR A 186 1.79 5.32 -1.56
N TYR A 187 2.25 6.21 -2.43
CA TYR A 187 1.73 7.58 -2.53
C TYR A 187 1.65 8.02 -4.00
N GLY A 188 0.89 9.07 -4.26
CA GLY A 188 0.63 9.56 -5.61
C GLY A 188 -0.30 10.77 -5.58
N LYS A 189 -1.15 10.92 -6.60
CA LYS A 189 -2.09 12.05 -6.73
C LYS A 189 -1.40 13.39 -6.45
N ALA A 190 -1.62 13.99 -5.27
CA ALA A 190 -1.06 15.29 -4.89
C ALA A 190 0.49 15.35 -4.94
N PHE A 191 1.19 14.23 -4.96
CA PHE A 191 2.64 14.17 -5.11
C PHE A 191 3.13 14.74 -6.45
N GLY A 192 2.38 14.56 -7.52
CA GLY A 192 2.75 15.03 -8.86
C GLY A 192 2.19 16.41 -9.24
N GLY A 193 1.43 17.06 -8.38
CA GLY A 193 0.80 18.36 -8.62
C GLY A 193 -0.63 18.27 -9.11
#